data_f121d185b20b00cf1d719c8d06b12fd3
#
_entry.id   f121d185b20b00cf1d719c8d06b12fd3
#
_cell.length_a   1.000
_cell.length_b   1.000
_cell.length_c   1.000
_cell.angle_alpha   90.00
_cell.angle_beta   90.00
_cell.angle_gamma   90.00
#
_symmetry.space_group_name_H-M   'P 1'
#
loop_
_entity.id
_entity.type
_entity.pdbx_description
1 polymer ?
#
loop_
_entity_poly.entity_id
_entity_poly.type
_entity_poly.pdbx_seq_one_letter_code
_entity_poly.pdbx_strand_id
1 'polypeptide(L)' 'MSIWAARDKSGNLFFYDQKPKKGKEVWYTDKGAVWHFINQILPEVKWEDEAPSEVEFIIKK' A
#
# COMPACT_ATOMS: atom_id res chain seq x y z
N MET A 1 12.09 -5.20 -8.34
CA MET A 1 11.01 -5.83 -7.57
C MET A 1 9.96 -4.77 -7.23
N SER A 2 8.72 -5.02 -7.58
CA SER A 2 7.65 -4.06 -7.34
C SER A 2 6.97 -4.33 -6.01
N ILE A 3 6.66 -3.25 -5.31
CA ILE A 3 5.90 -3.27 -4.07
C ILE A 3 4.68 -2.39 -4.31
N TRP A 4 3.57 -2.75 -3.70
CA TRP A 4 2.33 -2.01 -3.82
C TRP A 4 2.06 -1.24 -2.53
N ALA A 5 1.59 -0.01 -2.67
CA ALA A 5 1.21 0.82 -1.52
C ALA A 5 -0.27 1.14 -1.59
N ALA A 6 -0.94 1.06 -0.47
CA ALA A 6 -2.36 1.40 -0.38
C ALA A 6 -2.67 1.93 1.01
N ARG A 7 -3.60 2.87 1.06
CA ARG A 7 -4.01 3.50 2.31
C ARG A 7 -5.44 3.09 2.65
N ASP A 8 -5.63 2.63 3.88
CA ASP A 8 -6.95 2.26 4.36
C ASP A 8 -7.80 3.50 4.64
N LYS A 9 -9.10 3.30 4.78
CA LYS A 9 -10.04 4.38 5.07
C LYS A 9 -9.69 5.13 6.34
N SER A 10 -9.08 4.45 7.30
CA SER A 10 -8.63 5.06 8.56
C SER A 10 -7.42 5.98 8.42
N GLY A 11 -6.73 5.94 7.26
CA GLY A 11 -5.53 6.72 7.04
C GLY A 11 -4.24 5.93 7.21
N ASN A 12 -4.32 4.67 7.61
CA ASN A 12 -3.15 3.82 7.79
C ASN A 12 -2.60 3.39 6.44
N LEU A 13 -1.28 3.54 6.27
CA LEU A 13 -0.59 3.19 5.03
C LEU A 13 0.06 1.81 5.18
N PHE A 14 -0.18 0.96 4.19
CA PHE A 14 0.39 -0.38 4.16
C PHE A 14 1.10 -0.64 2.84
N PHE A 15 2.12 -1.46 2.91
CA PHE A 15 2.89 -1.92 1.74
C PHE A 15 2.68 -3.41 1.58
N TYR A 16 2.57 -3.86 0.33
CA TYR A 16 2.25 -5.25 -0.01
C TYR A 16 3.24 -5.75 -1.07
N ASP A 17 3.67 -7.00 -0.95
CA ASP A 17 4.49 -7.61 -1.99
C ASP A 17 3.63 -8.23 -3.11
N GLN A 18 2.33 -8.31 -2.91
CA GLN A 18 1.36 -8.73 -3.91
C GLN A 18 0.34 -7.62 -4.10
N LYS A 19 -0.25 -7.52 -5.29
CA LYS A 19 -1.25 -6.49 -5.56
C LYS A 19 -2.46 -6.66 -4.65
N PRO A 20 -2.75 -5.70 -3.76
CA PRO A 20 -3.89 -5.81 -2.85
C PRO A 20 -5.21 -5.50 -3.55
N LYS A 21 -6.29 -5.91 -2.92
CA LYS A 21 -7.66 -5.64 -3.37
C LYS A 21 -8.31 -4.66 -2.40
N LYS A 22 -9.17 -3.83 -2.91
CA LYS A 22 -9.87 -2.84 -2.10
C LYS A 22 -11.12 -3.46 -1.46
N GLY A 23 -11.18 -3.42 -0.13
CA GLY A 23 -12.36 -3.86 0.63
C GLY A 23 -13.26 -2.69 0.98
N LYS A 24 -14.12 -2.87 1.99
CA LYS A 24 -15.07 -1.83 2.42
C LYS A 24 -14.38 -0.68 3.14
N GLU A 25 -13.38 -1.01 3.97
CA GLU A 25 -12.69 0.00 4.78
C GLU A 25 -11.17 -0.22 4.78
N VAL A 26 -10.71 -1.33 4.25
CA VAL A 26 -9.28 -1.67 4.22
C VAL A 26 -8.92 -2.30 2.88
N TRP A 27 -7.65 -2.20 2.51
CA TRP A 27 -7.08 -3.00 1.44
C TRP A 27 -6.64 -4.33 2.02
N TYR A 28 -6.66 -5.38 1.23
CA TYR A 28 -6.29 -6.71 1.70
C TYR A 28 -5.65 -7.52 0.58
N THR A 29 -4.93 -8.57 0.98
CA THR A 29 -4.38 -9.54 0.05
C THR A 29 -4.56 -10.93 0.64
N ASP A 30 -4.79 -11.92 -0.23
CA ASP A 30 -4.98 -13.29 0.20
C ASP A 30 -3.68 -13.97 0.58
N LYS A 31 -2.56 -13.44 0.10
CA LYS A 31 -1.25 -14.01 0.33
C LYS A 31 -0.17 -12.94 0.20
N GLY A 32 1.02 -13.29 0.65
CA GLY A 32 2.16 -12.40 0.59
C GLY A 32 2.36 -11.65 1.89
N ALA A 33 3.35 -10.78 1.91
CA ALA A 33 3.70 -10.01 3.08
C ALA A 33 3.03 -8.63 3.08
N VAL A 34 2.73 -8.13 4.27
CA VAL A 34 2.14 -6.81 4.46
C VAL A 34 2.96 -6.08 5.50
N TRP A 35 3.32 -4.84 5.21
CA TRP A 35 4.08 -4.01 6.13
C TRP A 35 3.31 -2.74 6.44
N HIS A 36 3.33 -2.33 7.70
CA HIS A 36 2.78 -1.04 8.12
C HIS A 36 3.93 -0.07 8.35
N PHE A 37 3.88 1.06 7.64
CA PHE A 37 4.88 2.12 7.82
C PHE A 37 4.24 3.34 8.46
N ILE A 38 5.04 4.42 8.61
CA ILE A 38 4.55 5.69 9.12
C ILE A 38 3.46 6.22 8.18
N ASN A 39 2.34 6.60 8.75
CA ASN A 39 1.18 7.04 7.98
C ASN A 39 1.39 8.36 7.24
N GLN A 40 2.42 9.12 7.61
CA GLN A 40 2.65 10.46 7.10
C GLN A 40 3.41 10.49 5.77
N ILE A 41 3.93 9.36 5.31
CA ILE A 41 4.62 9.31 4.01
C ILE A 41 3.63 9.02 2.89
N LEU A 42 4.01 9.32 1.67
CA LEU A 42 3.22 9.08 0.45
C LEU A 42 1.80 9.66 0.55
N PRO A 43 1.67 10.97 0.77
CA PRO A 43 0.34 11.58 0.93
C PRO A 43 -0.52 11.48 -0.35
N GLU A 44 0.09 11.23 -1.50
CA GLU A 44 -0.63 11.02 -2.76
C GLU A 44 -1.34 9.68 -2.82
N VAL A 45 -0.97 8.73 -1.95
CA VAL A 45 -1.66 7.43 -1.85
C VAL A 45 -2.82 7.60 -0.88
N LYS A 46 -4.05 7.51 -1.41
CA LYS A 46 -5.27 7.82 -0.66
C LYS A 46 -6.23 6.65 -0.66
N TRP A 47 -7.10 6.61 0.34
CA TRP A 47 -8.17 5.61 0.39
C TRP A 47 -9.10 5.71 -0.83
N GLU A 48 -9.33 6.93 -1.33
CA GLU A 48 -10.21 7.17 -2.47
C GLU A 48 -9.68 6.61 -3.79
N ASP A 49 -8.41 6.22 -3.84
CA ASP A 49 -7.81 5.66 -5.05
C ASP A 49 -8.51 4.35 -5.43
N GLU A 50 -8.79 4.17 -6.71
CA GLU A 50 -9.46 2.96 -7.20
C GLU A 50 -8.52 1.78 -7.32
N ALA A 51 -7.21 2.05 -7.39
CA ALA A 51 -6.19 1.02 -7.54
C ALA A 51 -5.02 1.32 -6.61
N PRO A 52 -4.29 0.28 -6.17
CA PRO A 52 -3.09 0.51 -5.36
C PRO A 52 -1.99 1.12 -6.21
N SER A 53 -1.06 1.81 -5.54
CA SER A 53 0.07 2.42 -6.21
C SER A 53 1.25 1.48 -6.24
N GLU A 54 1.81 1.24 -7.42
CA GLU A 54 3.02 0.45 -7.55
C GLU A 54 4.23 1.31 -7.21
N VAL A 55 5.12 0.79 -6.38
CA VAL A 55 6.31 1.51 -5.91
C VAL A 55 7.54 0.67 -6.14
N GLU A 56 8.63 1.31 -6.54
CA GLU A 56 9.90 0.64 -6.67
C GLU A 56 10.86 1.14 -5.60
N PHE A 57 11.55 0.22 -4.96
CA PHE A 57 12.60 0.56 -4.02
C PHE A 57 13.95 0.44 -4.71
N ILE A 58 14.69 1.53 -4.70
CA ILE A 58 16.04 1.58 -5.27
C ILE A 58 17.01 1.65 -4.11
N ILE A 59 17.91 0.67 -4.06
CA ILE A 59 18.96 0.65 -3.06
C ILE A 59 20.21 1.27 -3.66
N LYS A 60 20.64 2.39 -3.11
CA LYS A 60 21.91 3.02 -3.48
C LYS A 60 22.99 2.50 -2.57
N LYS A 61 24.02 1.96 -3.18
CA LYS A 61 25.21 1.53 -2.47
C LYS A 61 26.32 2.54 -2.66
#